data_2f8c6cbf4b777a179fc98a884f5facf2
#
_entry.id   2f8c6cbf4b777a179fc98a884f5facf2
#
_cell.length_a   1.000
_cell.length_b   1.000
_cell.length_c   1.000
_cell.angle_alpha   90.00
_cell.angle_beta   90.00
_cell.angle_gamma   90.00
#
_symmetry.space_group_name_H-M   'P 1'
#
loop_
_entity.id
_entity.type
_entity.pdbx_description
1 polymer ?
#
loop_
_entity_poly.entity_id
_entity_poly.type
_entity_poly.pdbx_seq_one_letter_code
_entity_poly.pdbx_strand_id
1 'polypeptide(L)'
;MSKGWRSSEVFAGPQNAGARALWKSMGYCDGDFGDRPVIGIANSWNTLVPGHFNLNMVSEQVKKGIHRAGGVAAEFGVIASCDGVCEGHRGMHFILPQREVIADSIELVAEAHHLDALVLVASCDKIVPGMLMAAARLDIPAIMITGGPTLGGVVFDGRKTDETSLHEALGMLTAGRITEEEFRSLENLCAPTCGSCSFFGTANTMCCLAEVLGMALPGSALVPAVYSERFRLACETGERICRMAREGLTARKILNGLSIENAVRATLAMSGSTNAVMHLAAIAAEAEAGVDVMDLFSRLGPETPQIVRVNPASKWNTEDFWMAGGIPRMLKRMLPLLQKDALTCTGRTVEENVSGYVFPFPENDEVMKTLEAPFSPRGGIAVLRGNLAPDTGVTKPGAIDPSLHVFTGEARVFDSEDDANAAILAGKIQAGNVVVIRYEGPKGGPGMREMYRAMKYLYGMGLNKSTALVTDGRFSGTNNGCFVGHISPEAAEGGPLAIVRDGDKITIDVIEGTLHLHVSDGEIRERFASWEKPAPKVTRGHLALYSRLASSAAKGAVVRAE
;
A
#
# COMPACT_ATOMS: atom_id res chain seq x y z
N MET A 1 4.70 -10.53 -40.44
CA MET A 1 4.30 -11.77 -39.74
C MET A 1 3.66 -11.34 -38.41
N SER A 2 2.39 -11.64 -38.22
CA SER A 2 1.75 -11.42 -36.91
C SER A 2 2.54 -12.25 -35.89
N LYS A 3 3.08 -11.62 -34.84
CA LYS A 3 3.58 -12.38 -33.69
C LYS A 3 2.40 -13.22 -33.19
N GLY A 4 2.54 -14.54 -33.18
CA GLY A 4 1.53 -15.43 -32.61
C GLY A 4 1.29 -15.09 -31.13
N TRP A 5 0.10 -15.32 -30.63
CA TRP A 5 -0.23 -15.22 -29.22
C TRP A 5 0.56 -16.27 -28.42
N ARG A 6 0.93 -15.98 -27.16
CA ARG A 6 1.51 -16.97 -26.23
C ARG A 6 0.58 -18.19 -26.10
N SER A 7 -0.72 -17.95 -26.00
CA SER A 7 -1.76 -18.96 -25.93
C SER A 7 -1.80 -19.90 -27.16
N SER A 8 -1.21 -19.53 -28.28
CA SER A 8 -1.09 -20.39 -29.44
C SER A 8 -0.29 -21.67 -29.16
N GLU A 9 0.66 -21.64 -28.24
CA GLU A 9 1.40 -22.83 -27.81
C GLU A 9 0.48 -23.87 -27.15
N VAL A 10 -0.61 -23.42 -26.52
CA VAL A 10 -1.59 -24.26 -25.84
C VAL A 10 -2.72 -24.72 -26.79
N PHE A 11 -3.13 -23.86 -27.75
CA PHE A 11 -4.38 -24.08 -28.50
C PHE A 11 -4.19 -24.31 -29.99
N ALA A 12 -3.05 -23.96 -30.59
CA ALA A 12 -2.87 -24.13 -32.03
C ALA A 12 -2.50 -25.56 -32.41
N GLY A 13 -2.94 -25.98 -33.62
CA GLY A 13 -2.61 -27.27 -34.22
C GLY A 13 -3.34 -28.47 -33.63
N PRO A 14 -3.32 -29.62 -34.36
CA PRO A 14 -4.05 -30.82 -33.96
C PRO A 14 -3.48 -31.46 -32.68
N GLN A 15 -2.19 -31.32 -32.39
CA GLN A 15 -1.53 -31.83 -31.18
C GLN A 15 -2.12 -31.25 -29.90
N ASN A 16 -2.71 -30.07 -29.96
CA ASN A 16 -3.31 -29.38 -28.83
C ASN A 16 -4.84 -29.61 -28.69
N ALA A 17 -5.38 -30.61 -29.38
CA ALA A 17 -6.81 -30.93 -29.32
C ALA A 17 -7.28 -31.29 -27.91
N GLY A 18 -6.42 -31.90 -27.08
CA GLY A 18 -6.72 -32.21 -25.68
C GLY A 18 -6.95 -30.96 -24.84
N ALA A 19 -6.09 -29.95 -24.93
CA ALA A 19 -6.26 -28.69 -24.24
C ALA A 19 -7.56 -27.98 -24.66
N ARG A 20 -7.83 -27.92 -25.98
CA ARG A 20 -9.10 -27.34 -26.47
C ARG A 20 -10.33 -28.11 -25.99
N ALA A 21 -10.26 -29.43 -25.91
CA ALA A 21 -11.37 -30.26 -25.42
C ALA A 21 -11.65 -29.94 -23.92
N LEU A 22 -10.61 -29.77 -23.09
CA LEU A 22 -10.78 -29.37 -21.70
C LEU A 22 -11.43 -27.99 -21.59
N TRP A 23 -11.02 -27.02 -22.40
CA TRP A 23 -11.64 -25.68 -22.37
C TRP A 23 -13.09 -25.73 -22.89
N LYS A 24 -13.37 -26.49 -23.94
CA LYS A 24 -14.72 -26.69 -24.42
C LYS A 24 -15.65 -27.32 -23.38
N SER A 25 -15.15 -28.17 -22.50
CA SER A 25 -15.94 -28.72 -21.39
C SER A 25 -16.39 -27.66 -20.37
N MET A 26 -15.74 -26.47 -20.36
CA MET A 26 -16.13 -25.31 -19.58
C MET A 26 -17.01 -24.31 -20.35
N GLY A 27 -17.37 -24.61 -21.61
CA GLY A 27 -18.26 -23.78 -22.42
C GLY A 27 -17.56 -22.89 -23.45
N TYR A 28 -16.24 -22.97 -23.62
CA TYR A 28 -15.55 -22.25 -24.70
C TYR A 28 -15.87 -22.86 -26.06
N CYS A 29 -15.95 -22.01 -27.08
CA CYS A 29 -16.32 -22.40 -28.44
C CYS A 29 -15.09 -22.48 -29.36
N ASP A 30 -15.22 -23.09 -30.53
CA ASP A 30 -14.13 -23.17 -31.52
C ASP A 30 -13.60 -21.79 -31.93
N GLY A 31 -14.47 -20.78 -32.02
CA GLY A 31 -14.08 -19.40 -32.33
C GLY A 31 -13.29 -18.67 -31.24
N ASP A 32 -13.12 -19.27 -30.05
CA ASP A 32 -12.32 -18.71 -28.96
C ASP A 32 -10.82 -19.08 -29.07
N PHE A 33 -10.51 -20.07 -29.94
CA PHE A 33 -9.14 -20.54 -30.14
C PHE A 33 -8.56 -20.01 -31.45
N GLY A 34 -7.33 -19.46 -31.42
CA GLY A 34 -6.62 -19.03 -32.64
C GLY A 34 -6.20 -17.58 -32.64
N ASP A 35 -6.88 -16.69 -33.37
CA ASP A 35 -6.44 -15.31 -33.60
C ASP A 35 -6.82 -14.32 -32.48
N ARG A 36 -7.44 -14.79 -31.41
CA ARG A 36 -7.92 -13.98 -30.30
C ARG A 36 -6.99 -14.09 -29.10
N PRO A 37 -6.61 -12.98 -28.45
CA PRO A 37 -5.80 -13.06 -27.23
C PRO A 37 -6.62 -13.66 -26.08
N VAL A 38 -6.01 -14.54 -25.30
CA VAL A 38 -6.55 -15.07 -24.06
C VAL A 38 -6.13 -14.16 -22.90
N ILE A 39 -7.10 -13.46 -22.34
CA ILE A 39 -6.91 -12.48 -21.28
C ILE A 39 -7.24 -13.11 -19.93
N GLY A 40 -6.23 -13.28 -19.09
CA GLY A 40 -6.43 -13.70 -17.69
C GLY A 40 -7.05 -12.58 -16.86
N ILE A 41 -8.03 -12.91 -16.03
CA ILE A 41 -8.59 -12.01 -15.04
C ILE A 41 -8.21 -12.55 -13.67
N ALA A 42 -7.18 -11.97 -13.07
CA ALA A 42 -6.76 -12.26 -11.70
C ALA A 42 -7.70 -11.54 -10.73
N ASN A 43 -8.69 -12.25 -10.18
CA ASN A 43 -9.73 -11.67 -9.35
C ASN A 43 -9.58 -12.08 -7.89
N SER A 44 -9.41 -11.09 -7.00
CA SER A 44 -9.30 -11.30 -5.56
C SER A 44 -10.64 -11.22 -4.81
N TRP A 45 -11.75 -11.42 -5.51
CA TRP A 45 -13.08 -11.44 -4.89
C TRP A 45 -13.19 -12.45 -3.76
N ASN A 46 -13.76 -12.02 -2.66
CA ASN A 46 -14.20 -12.88 -1.57
C ASN A 46 -15.19 -12.14 -0.65
N THR A 47 -15.73 -12.83 0.35
CA THR A 47 -16.68 -12.30 1.34
C THR A 47 -16.03 -12.00 2.70
N LEU A 48 -14.70 -12.00 2.79
CA LEU A 48 -13.93 -11.73 4.01
C LEU A 48 -13.41 -10.29 4.06
N VAL A 49 -13.31 -9.63 2.89
CA VAL A 49 -12.69 -8.32 2.73
C VAL A 49 -13.74 -7.36 2.16
N PRO A 50 -14.14 -6.30 2.90
CA PRO A 50 -15.15 -5.34 2.42
C PRO A 50 -14.81 -4.72 1.05
N GLY A 51 -13.54 -4.39 0.83
CA GLY A 51 -13.04 -3.83 -0.44
C GLY A 51 -13.04 -4.79 -1.62
N HIS A 52 -13.32 -6.08 -1.38
CA HIS A 52 -13.35 -7.13 -2.40
C HIS A 52 -14.74 -7.69 -2.67
N PHE A 53 -15.71 -7.32 -1.84
CA PHE A 53 -17.06 -7.88 -1.89
C PHE A 53 -17.78 -7.66 -3.23
N ASN A 54 -17.52 -6.55 -3.91
CA ASN A 54 -18.13 -6.20 -5.21
C ASN A 54 -17.28 -6.62 -6.42
N LEU A 55 -16.10 -7.23 -6.25
CA LEU A 55 -15.16 -7.49 -7.35
C LEU A 55 -15.68 -8.53 -8.35
N ASN A 56 -16.59 -9.43 -7.96
CA ASN A 56 -17.27 -10.30 -8.89
C ASN A 56 -18.10 -9.51 -9.92
N MET A 57 -18.81 -8.45 -9.49
CA MET A 57 -19.57 -7.59 -10.40
C MET A 57 -18.66 -6.75 -11.30
N VAL A 58 -17.53 -6.29 -10.77
CA VAL A 58 -16.48 -5.58 -11.53
C VAL A 58 -15.91 -6.50 -12.60
N SER A 59 -15.55 -7.75 -12.24
CA SER A 59 -15.02 -8.76 -13.17
C SER A 59 -15.98 -9.07 -14.32
N GLU A 60 -17.28 -9.18 -14.07
CA GLU A 60 -18.28 -9.38 -15.12
C GLU A 60 -18.29 -8.23 -16.15
N GLN A 61 -18.07 -6.99 -15.72
CA GLN A 61 -17.95 -5.88 -16.69
C GLN A 61 -16.61 -5.92 -17.45
N VAL A 62 -15.52 -6.35 -16.80
CA VAL A 62 -14.23 -6.60 -17.47
C VAL A 62 -14.39 -7.64 -18.57
N LYS A 63 -15.03 -8.80 -18.28
CA LYS A 63 -15.33 -9.85 -19.28
C LYS A 63 -16.10 -9.29 -20.48
N LYS A 64 -17.13 -8.49 -20.21
CA LYS A 64 -17.90 -7.82 -21.25
C LYS A 64 -17.03 -6.94 -22.14
N GLY A 65 -16.11 -6.15 -21.58
CA GLY A 65 -15.18 -5.33 -22.33
C GLY A 65 -14.22 -6.19 -23.19
N ILE A 66 -13.67 -7.26 -22.62
CA ILE A 66 -12.78 -8.19 -23.31
C ILE A 66 -13.49 -8.80 -24.54
N HIS A 67 -14.72 -9.32 -24.37
CA HIS A 67 -15.48 -9.90 -25.45
C HIS A 67 -15.82 -8.89 -26.55
N ARG A 68 -16.21 -7.66 -26.17
CA ARG A 68 -16.48 -6.56 -27.13
C ARG A 68 -15.25 -6.20 -27.96
N ALA A 69 -14.07 -6.28 -27.37
CA ALA A 69 -12.80 -6.01 -28.06
C ALA A 69 -12.23 -7.24 -28.77
N GLY A 70 -12.96 -8.36 -28.84
CA GLY A 70 -12.55 -9.56 -29.54
C GLY A 70 -11.46 -10.36 -28.84
N GLY A 71 -11.35 -10.27 -27.52
CA GLY A 71 -10.52 -11.15 -26.68
C GLY A 71 -11.31 -12.34 -26.13
N VAL A 72 -10.62 -13.27 -25.48
CA VAL A 72 -11.18 -14.40 -24.73
C VAL A 72 -10.88 -14.17 -23.26
N ALA A 73 -11.91 -14.15 -22.41
CA ALA A 73 -11.76 -13.92 -20.97
C ALA A 73 -11.59 -15.25 -20.22
N ALA A 74 -10.55 -15.36 -19.40
CA ALA A 74 -10.30 -16.50 -18.53
C ALA A 74 -10.05 -16.02 -17.09
N GLU A 75 -11.03 -16.22 -16.20
CA GLU A 75 -10.97 -15.72 -14.82
C GLU A 75 -10.42 -16.78 -13.88
N PHE A 76 -9.59 -16.35 -12.92
CA PHE A 76 -9.10 -17.20 -11.84
C PHE A 76 -9.04 -16.42 -10.52
N GLY A 77 -9.19 -17.16 -9.40
CA GLY A 77 -9.21 -16.59 -8.05
C GLY A 77 -7.82 -16.30 -7.51
N VAL A 78 -7.69 -15.19 -6.79
CA VAL A 78 -6.48 -14.78 -6.04
C VAL A 78 -6.86 -14.57 -4.58
N ILE A 79 -5.98 -14.94 -3.65
CA ILE A 79 -6.20 -14.76 -2.22
C ILE A 79 -6.24 -13.29 -1.82
N ALA A 80 -7.01 -12.99 -0.77
CA ALA A 80 -6.99 -11.67 -0.13
C ALA A 80 -7.44 -11.76 1.34
N SER A 81 -6.75 -11.01 2.22
CA SER A 81 -7.13 -10.81 3.62
C SER A 81 -7.17 -9.33 3.95
N CYS A 82 -8.02 -8.94 4.88
CA CYS A 82 -8.23 -7.55 5.28
C CYS A 82 -7.33 -7.16 6.45
N ASP A 83 -6.55 -6.11 6.30
CA ASP A 83 -5.72 -5.53 7.36
C ASP A 83 -6.59 -5.09 8.55
N GLY A 84 -7.65 -4.32 8.29
CA GLY A 84 -8.53 -3.80 9.33
C GLY A 84 -9.16 -4.88 10.21
N VAL A 85 -9.56 -6.02 9.61
CA VAL A 85 -10.06 -7.17 10.38
C VAL A 85 -8.94 -7.83 11.21
N CYS A 86 -7.69 -7.71 10.78
CA CYS A 86 -6.52 -8.32 11.44
C CYS A 86 -5.82 -7.39 12.44
N GLU A 87 -6.26 -6.15 12.59
CA GLU A 87 -5.64 -5.20 13.51
C GLU A 87 -5.70 -5.67 14.97
N GLY A 88 -4.56 -5.58 15.64
CA GLY A 88 -4.43 -5.87 17.06
C GLY A 88 -4.46 -7.34 17.46
N HIS A 89 -4.34 -8.29 16.52
CA HIS A 89 -4.20 -9.70 16.84
C HIS A 89 -3.20 -10.42 15.91
N ARG A 90 -2.92 -11.69 16.20
CA ARG A 90 -1.91 -12.49 15.48
C ARG A 90 -2.10 -12.56 13.96
N GLY A 91 -3.33 -12.37 13.45
CA GLY A 91 -3.62 -12.35 12.02
C GLY A 91 -2.77 -11.34 11.24
N MET A 92 -2.37 -10.23 11.88
CA MET A 92 -1.59 -9.17 11.25
C MET A 92 -0.21 -9.65 10.74
N HIS A 93 0.38 -10.68 11.34
CA HIS A 93 1.63 -11.28 10.85
C HIS A 93 1.50 -11.92 9.46
N PHE A 94 0.30 -12.32 9.04
CA PHE A 94 0.05 -12.96 7.74
C PHE A 94 -0.27 -11.96 6.62
N ILE A 95 -0.50 -10.69 6.99
CA ILE A 95 -1.00 -9.69 6.04
C ILE A 95 0.07 -9.25 5.02
N LEU A 96 1.30 -8.96 5.45
CA LEU A 96 2.35 -8.62 4.49
C LEU A 96 2.82 -9.85 3.68
N PRO A 97 3.05 -11.02 4.28
CA PRO A 97 3.48 -12.21 3.53
C PRO A 97 2.52 -12.66 2.43
N GLN A 98 1.20 -12.41 2.54
CA GLN A 98 0.27 -12.72 1.46
C GLN A 98 0.57 -11.97 0.16
N ARG A 99 1.23 -10.80 0.20
CA ARG A 99 1.64 -10.03 -0.98
C ARG A 99 2.51 -10.86 -1.92
N GLU A 100 3.45 -11.59 -1.37
CA GLU A 100 4.36 -12.49 -2.10
C GLU A 100 3.56 -13.65 -2.72
N VAL A 101 2.72 -14.30 -1.93
CA VAL A 101 1.88 -15.42 -2.41
C VAL A 101 0.93 -14.98 -3.51
N ILE A 102 0.42 -13.75 -3.45
CA ILE A 102 -0.40 -13.18 -4.53
C ILE A 102 0.42 -13.09 -5.82
N ALA A 103 1.63 -12.52 -5.75
CA ALA A 103 2.50 -12.42 -6.91
C ALA A 103 2.85 -13.79 -7.49
N ASP A 104 3.25 -14.72 -6.65
CA ASP A 104 3.61 -16.09 -7.01
C ASP A 104 2.43 -16.84 -7.64
N SER A 105 1.24 -16.74 -7.06
CA SER A 105 0.05 -17.45 -7.56
C SER A 105 -0.39 -16.95 -8.93
N ILE A 106 -0.29 -15.65 -9.20
CA ILE A 106 -0.62 -15.07 -10.52
C ILE A 106 0.41 -15.52 -11.55
N GLU A 107 1.71 -15.48 -11.21
CA GLU A 107 2.77 -15.95 -12.07
C GLU A 107 2.57 -17.42 -12.46
N LEU A 108 2.36 -18.30 -11.48
CA LEU A 108 2.16 -19.73 -11.72
C LEU A 108 0.97 -20.00 -12.65
N VAL A 109 -0.15 -19.31 -12.47
CA VAL A 109 -1.34 -19.50 -13.32
C VAL A 109 -1.10 -18.93 -14.73
N ALA A 110 -0.54 -17.73 -14.83
CA ALA A 110 -0.31 -17.06 -16.10
C ALA A 110 0.68 -17.82 -16.98
N GLU A 111 1.77 -18.33 -16.39
CA GLU A 111 2.77 -19.12 -17.10
C GLU A 111 2.25 -20.52 -17.47
N ALA A 112 1.60 -21.23 -16.53
CA ALA A 112 1.06 -22.56 -16.80
C ALA A 112 0.01 -22.60 -17.93
N HIS A 113 -0.74 -21.51 -18.12
CA HIS A 113 -1.78 -21.41 -19.15
C HIS A 113 -1.36 -20.56 -20.36
N HIS A 114 -0.14 -20.06 -20.40
CA HIS A 114 0.39 -19.18 -21.44
C HIS A 114 -0.57 -18.02 -21.77
N LEU A 115 -1.07 -17.31 -20.74
CA LEU A 115 -1.97 -16.19 -20.91
C LEU A 115 -1.30 -15.05 -21.68
N ASP A 116 -2.02 -14.39 -22.59
CA ASP A 116 -1.48 -13.34 -23.45
C ASP A 116 -1.42 -11.97 -22.77
N ALA A 117 -2.31 -11.73 -21.80
CA ALA A 117 -2.38 -10.50 -21.03
C ALA A 117 -3.19 -10.71 -19.74
N LEU A 118 -3.12 -9.74 -18.81
CA LEU A 118 -3.78 -9.81 -17.52
C LEU A 118 -4.62 -8.56 -17.22
N VAL A 119 -5.83 -8.77 -16.68
CA VAL A 119 -6.54 -7.76 -15.89
C VAL A 119 -6.44 -8.13 -14.43
N LEU A 120 -5.94 -7.19 -13.62
CA LEU A 120 -5.74 -7.32 -12.19
C LEU A 120 -6.92 -6.66 -11.47
N VAL A 121 -7.77 -7.47 -10.82
CA VAL A 121 -8.99 -7.01 -10.14
C VAL A 121 -8.77 -7.10 -8.63
N ALA A 122 -8.47 -5.97 -8.01
CA ALA A 122 -8.07 -5.91 -6.62
C ALA A 122 -8.55 -4.64 -5.91
N SER A 123 -8.40 -4.65 -4.60
CA SER A 123 -8.45 -3.50 -3.71
C SER A 123 -7.57 -3.80 -2.49
N CYS A 124 -7.56 -2.92 -1.50
CA CYS A 124 -6.88 -3.11 -0.23
C CYS A 124 -5.34 -3.19 -0.27
N ASP A 125 -4.76 -3.22 0.91
CA ASP A 125 -3.41 -2.78 1.27
C ASP A 125 -2.28 -3.56 0.60
N LYS A 126 -2.33 -4.89 0.61
CA LYS A 126 -1.25 -5.75 0.14
C LYS A 126 -1.57 -6.47 -1.15
N ILE A 127 -2.85 -6.47 -1.54
CA ILE A 127 -3.33 -7.15 -2.74
C ILE A 127 -2.94 -6.35 -4.00
N VAL A 128 -3.20 -5.05 -4.00
CA VAL A 128 -2.81 -4.15 -5.09
C VAL A 128 -1.31 -4.23 -5.38
N PRO A 129 -0.40 -4.03 -4.39
CA PRO A 129 1.03 -4.15 -4.67
C PRO A 129 1.45 -5.57 -5.07
N GLY A 130 0.87 -6.64 -4.49
CA GLY A 130 1.16 -8.01 -4.89
C GLY A 130 0.82 -8.29 -6.35
N MET A 131 -0.31 -7.79 -6.83
CA MET A 131 -0.71 -7.90 -8.23
C MET A 131 0.19 -7.07 -9.16
N LEU A 132 0.62 -5.87 -8.74
CA LEU A 132 1.57 -5.06 -9.52
C LEU A 132 2.96 -5.72 -9.59
N MET A 133 3.40 -6.38 -8.52
CA MET A 133 4.61 -7.20 -8.52
C MET A 133 4.51 -8.35 -9.54
N ALA A 134 3.39 -9.07 -9.56
CA ALA A 134 3.15 -10.13 -10.55
C ALA A 134 3.20 -9.60 -11.99
N ALA A 135 2.55 -8.46 -12.26
CA ALA A 135 2.58 -7.83 -13.58
C ALA A 135 4.01 -7.45 -14.01
N ALA A 136 4.78 -6.87 -13.08
CA ALA A 136 6.17 -6.50 -13.32
C ALA A 136 7.07 -7.72 -13.60
N ARG A 137 6.90 -8.80 -12.83
CA ARG A 137 7.66 -10.05 -12.96
C ARG A 137 7.40 -10.76 -14.28
N LEU A 138 6.12 -10.88 -14.65
CA LEU A 138 5.69 -11.56 -15.88
C LEU A 138 6.04 -10.79 -17.16
N ASP A 139 6.08 -9.47 -17.09
CA ASP A 139 6.30 -8.58 -18.25
C ASP A 139 5.44 -8.88 -19.48
N ILE A 140 4.19 -9.27 -19.26
CA ILE A 140 3.15 -9.32 -20.30
C ILE A 140 2.26 -8.08 -20.20
N PRO A 141 1.44 -7.76 -21.21
CA PRO A 141 0.45 -6.69 -21.10
C PRO A 141 -0.44 -6.89 -19.87
N ALA A 142 -0.51 -5.88 -19.01
CA ALA A 142 -1.30 -5.94 -17.78
C ALA A 142 -1.93 -4.58 -17.47
N ILE A 143 -3.16 -4.59 -16.96
CA ILE A 143 -3.89 -3.41 -16.52
C ILE A 143 -4.65 -3.72 -15.23
N MET A 144 -4.79 -2.72 -14.36
CA MET A 144 -5.52 -2.87 -13.11
C MET A 144 -6.86 -2.13 -13.13
N ILE A 145 -7.86 -2.73 -12.49
CA ILE A 145 -9.09 -2.07 -12.07
C ILE A 145 -9.32 -2.33 -10.57
N THR A 146 -9.50 -1.27 -9.80
CA THR A 146 -9.73 -1.38 -8.35
C THR A 146 -11.21 -1.51 -8.02
N GLY A 147 -11.52 -2.02 -6.82
CA GLY A 147 -12.90 -2.13 -6.34
C GLY A 147 -13.53 -0.79 -5.94
N GLY A 148 -12.70 0.21 -5.67
CA GLY A 148 -13.12 1.53 -5.18
C GLY A 148 -13.33 1.60 -3.67
N PRO A 149 -13.28 2.83 -3.10
CA PRO A 149 -13.51 3.06 -1.69
C PRO A 149 -14.99 2.94 -1.31
N THR A 150 -15.27 2.63 -0.04
CA THR A 150 -16.59 2.81 0.58
C THR A 150 -16.92 4.29 0.71
N LEU A 151 -18.20 4.62 0.79
CA LEU A 151 -18.63 5.97 1.14
C LEU A 151 -18.33 6.25 2.63
N GLY A 152 -18.11 7.50 2.99
CA GLY A 152 -18.05 7.91 4.39
C GLY A 152 -19.40 7.67 5.08
N GLY A 153 -19.36 7.26 6.35
CA GLY A 153 -20.53 6.98 7.15
C GLY A 153 -21.27 8.24 7.61
N VAL A 154 -22.13 8.08 8.61
CA VAL A 154 -22.85 9.19 9.24
C VAL A 154 -21.92 10.25 9.79
N VAL A 155 -22.42 11.47 9.92
CA VAL A 155 -21.64 12.54 10.54
C VAL A 155 -21.62 12.34 12.06
N PHE A 156 -20.41 12.24 12.61
CA PHE A 156 -20.16 12.16 14.03
C PHE A 156 -18.92 13.00 14.37
N ASP A 157 -18.98 13.76 15.44
CA ASP A 157 -17.89 14.69 15.85
C ASP A 157 -17.38 15.59 14.71
N GLY A 158 -18.32 16.14 13.92
CA GLY A 158 -18.06 17.13 12.86
C GLY A 158 -17.47 16.59 11.55
N ARG A 159 -17.35 15.25 11.38
CA ARG A 159 -16.89 14.62 10.14
C ARG A 159 -17.69 13.35 9.79
N LYS A 160 -17.65 12.93 8.53
CA LYS A 160 -18.13 11.60 8.13
C LYS A 160 -17.29 10.54 8.81
N THR A 161 -17.94 9.50 9.35
CA THR A 161 -17.29 8.39 10.05
C THR A 161 -16.66 7.37 9.08
N ASP A 162 -15.77 6.61 9.63
CA ASP A 162 -15.16 5.40 9.09
C ASP A 162 -14.96 4.39 10.24
N GLU A 163 -14.42 3.21 9.97
CA GLU A 163 -14.19 2.19 10.99
C GLU A 163 -13.24 2.66 12.11
N THR A 164 -12.33 3.62 11.82
CA THR A 164 -11.43 4.14 12.85
C THR A 164 -12.15 5.05 13.85
N SER A 165 -13.28 5.63 13.46
CA SER A 165 -14.12 6.44 14.34
C SER A 165 -14.72 5.63 15.49
N LEU A 166 -14.89 4.32 15.32
CA LEU A 166 -15.35 3.44 16.40
C LEU A 166 -14.34 3.32 17.54
N HIS A 167 -13.05 3.42 17.27
CA HIS A 167 -12.04 3.42 18.34
C HIS A 167 -12.07 4.72 19.15
N GLU A 168 -12.35 5.84 18.50
CA GLU A 168 -12.56 7.13 19.17
C GLU A 168 -13.87 7.10 19.99
N ALA A 169 -14.95 6.57 19.40
CA ALA A 169 -16.24 6.40 20.06
C ALA A 169 -16.18 5.44 21.26
N LEU A 170 -15.33 4.39 21.20
CA LEU A 170 -15.11 3.49 22.35
C LEU A 170 -14.49 4.24 23.54
N GLY A 171 -13.57 5.16 23.27
CA GLY A 171 -13.05 6.06 24.31
C GLY A 171 -14.12 6.96 24.92
N MET A 172 -15.04 7.48 24.08
CA MET A 172 -16.17 8.31 24.54
C MET A 172 -17.19 7.48 25.36
N LEU A 173 -17.47 6.24 24.94
CA LEU A 173 -18.33 5.31 25.67
C LEU A 173 -17.73 5.00 27.05
N THR A 174 -16.45 4.66 27.10
CA THR A 174 -15.74 4.37 28.36
C THR A 174 -15.73 5.57 29.30
N ALA A 175 -15.68 6.80 28.77
CA ALA A 175 -15.76 8.04 29.52
C ALA A 175 -17.21 8.47 29.86
N GLY A 176 -18.23 7.69 29.47
CA GLY A 176 -19.64 8.01 29.70
C GLY A 176 -20.16 9.22 28.91
N ARG A 177 -19.48 9.60 27.81
CA ARG A 177 -19.87 10.73 26.95
C ARG A 177 -20.88 10.36 25.88
N ILE A 178 -20.98 9.09 25.54
CA ILE A 178 -22.01 8.50 24.68
C ILE A 178 -22.57 7.24 25.33
N THR A 179 -23.74 6.84 24.91
CA THR A 179 -24.42 5.63 25.38
C THR A 179 -24.03 4.41 24.56
N GLU A 180 -24.31 3.20 25.07
CA GLU A 180 -24.15 1.96 24.30
C GLU A 180 -25.02 1.93 23.03
N GLU A 181 -26.19 2.54 23.05
CA GLU A 181 -27.12 2.63 21.92
C GLU A 181 -26.52 3.52 20.80
N GLU A 182 -25.95 4.67 21.16
CA GLU A 182 -25.25 5.55 20.22
C GLU A 182 -24.02 4.87 19.64
N PHE A 183 -23.24 4.14 20.45
CA PHE A 183 -22.09 3.38 19.97
C PHE A 183 -22.51 2.29 18.98
N ARG A 184 -23.55 1.50 19.27
CA ARG A 184 -24.10 0.49 18.33
C ARG A 184 -24.64 1.13 17.05
N SER A 185 -25.25 2.30 17.15
CA SER A 185 -25.71 3.03 15.97
C SER A 185 -24.54 3.42 15.07
N LEU A 186 -23.43 3.88 15.65
CA LEU A 186 -22.20 4.18 14.91
C LEU A 186 -21.62 2.91 14.27
N GLU A 187 -21.56 1.79 15.00
CA GLU A 187 -21.09 0.50 14.46
C GLU A 187 -21.87 0.09 13.20
N ASN A 188 -23.18 0.28 13.18
CA ASN A 188 -24.03 -0.05 12.03
C ASN A 188 -23.88 0.91 10.84
N LEU A 189 -23.42 2.14 11.05
CA LEU A 189 -23.52 3.23 10.08
C LEU A 189 -22.17 3.85 9.67
N CYS A 190 -21.07 3.46 10.31
CA CYS A 190 -19.75 4.04 10.03
C CYS A 190 -19.16 3.59 8.68
N ALA A 191 -19.56 2.44 8.16
CA ALA A 191 -19.17 1.91 6.86
C ALA A 191 -20.44 1.53 6.05
N PRO A 192 -21.11 2.49 5.39
CA PRO A 192 -22.44 2.31 4.84
C PRO A 192 -22.50 1.46 3.57
N THR A 193 -21.34 1.24 2.91
CA THR A 193 -21.26 0.46 1.66
C THR A 193 -20.05 -0.47 1.68
N CYS A 194 -20.03 -1.45 0.77
CA CYS A 194 -18.78 -2.17 0.48
C CYS A 194 -17.76 -1.22 -0.17
N GLY A 195 -16.50 -1.61 -0.15
CA GLY A 195 -15.38 -0.84 -0.70
C GLY A 195 -14.16 -0.93 0.21
N SER A 196 -13.02 -0.42 -0.24
CA SER A 196 -11.87 -0.14 0.63
C SER A 196 -12.20 0.99 1.61
N CYS A 197 -11.35 1.21 2.61
CA CYS A 197 -11.57 2.26 3.63
C CYS A 197 -11.95 3.61 3.03
N SER A 198 -12.80 4.42 3.69
CA SER A 198 -13.16 5.77 3.21
C SER A 198 -12.10 6.83 3.53
N PHE A 199 -11.14 6.52 4.39
CA PHE A 199 -9.99 7.37 4.71
C PHE A 199 -8.76 7.03 3.82
N PHE A 200 -7.73 7.88 3.86
CA PHE A 200 -6.55 7.74 3.03
C PHE A 200 -5.45 6.90 3.73
N GLY A 201 -5.74 5.61 3.91
CA GLY A 201 -4.82 4.59 4.37
C GLY A 201 -4.02 3.96 3.22
N THR A 202 -3.41 2.79 3.49
CA THR A 202 -2.58 2.07 2.50
C THR A 202 -3.41 1.60 1.31
N ALA A 203 -4.63 1.10 1.53
CA ALA A 203 -5.52 0.64 0.47
C ALA A 203 -5.70 1.70 -0.63
N ASN A 204 -6.18 2.89 -0.23
CA ASN A 204 -6.42 3.97 -1.19
C ASN A 204 -5.12 4.58 -1.73
N THR A 205 -4.05 4.64 -0.92
CA THR A 205 -2.74 5.05 -1.41
C THR A 205 -2.29 4.14 -2.56
N MET A 206 -2.35 2.82 -2.40
CA MET A 206 -1.91 1.88 -3.43
C MET A 206 -2.84 1.85 -4.65
N CYS A 207 -4.16 2.01 -4.46
CA CYS A 207 -5.10 2.20 -5.57
C CYS A 207 -4.76 3.46 -6.39
N CYS A 208 -4.48 4.58 -5.73
CA CYS A 208 -4.02 5.81 -6.39
C CYS A 208 -2.68 5.62 -7.10
N LEU A 209 -1.74 4.93 -6.46
CA LEU A 209 -0.42 4.67 -7.05
C LEU A 209 -0.48 3.73 -8.26
N ALA A 210 -1.45 2.79 -8.31
CA ALA A 210 -1.67 1.99 -9.52
C ALA A 210 -2.04 2.87 -10.73
N GLU A 211 -2.82 3.94 -10.51
CA GLU A 211 -3.14 4.93 -11.55
C GLU A 211 -1.93 5.83 -11.87
N VAL A 212 -1.22 6.34 -10.86
CA VAL A 212 -0.01 7.17 -11.05
C VAL A 212 1.11 6.41 -11.79
N LEU A 213 1.31 5.14 -11.45
CA LEU A 213 2.24 4.25 -12.13
C LEU A 213 1.85 3.98 -13.59
N GLY A 214 0.66 4.41 -14.02
CA GLY A 214 0.14 4.19 -15.35
C GLY A 214 -0.50 2.82 -15.57
N MET A 215 -0.70 2.02 -14.53
CA MET A 215 -1.25 0.66 -14.63
C MET A 215 -2.77 0.59 -14.56
N ALA A 216 -3.47 1.71 -14.31
CA ALA A 216 -4.92 1.82 -14.29
C ALA A 216 -5.39 3.01 -15.17
N LEU A 217 -6.63 2.98 -15.63
CA LEU A 217 -7.18 4.06 -16.44
C LEU A 217 -7.26 5.37 -15.65
N PRO A 218 -6.96 6.54 -16.28
CA PRO A 218 -7.06 7.85 -15.62
C PRO A 218 -8.44 8.08 -14.99
N GLY A 219 -8.44 8.52 -13.72
CA GLY A 219 -9.65 8.81 -12.95
C GLY A 219 -10.30 7.59 -12.30
N SER A 220 -9.74 6.39 -12.48
CA SER A 220 -10.36 5.15 -11.98
C SER A 220 -10.11 4.84 -10.51
N ALA A 221 -9.03 5.33 -9.89
CA ALA A 221 -8.59 4.88 -8.58
C ALA A 221 -9.63 5.12 -7.47
N LEU A 222 -10.20 6.31 -7.41
CA LEU A 222 -11.01 6.78 -6.28
C LEU A 222 -12.52 6.79 -6.52
N VAL A 223 -13.01 6.34 -7.69
CA VAL A 223 -14.46 6.20 -7.91
C VAL A 223 -15.03 5.28 -6.84
N PRO A 224 -16.06 5.68 -6.07
CA PRO A 224 -16.62 4.84 -5.02
C PRO A 224 -17.13 3.49 -5.55
N ALA A 225 -17.04 2.45 -4.73
CA ALA A 225 -17.33 1.07 -5.10
C ALA A 225 -18.77 0.87 -5.63
N VAL A 226 -19.70 1.68 -5.15
CA VAL A 226 -21.14 1.56 -5.46
C VAL A 226 -21.59 2.46 -6.62
N TYR A 227 -20.70 3.26 -7.21
CA TYR A 227 -21.06 4.15 -8.31
C TYR A 227 -21.02 3.40 -9.65
N SER A 228 -22.00 3.66 -10.50
CA SER A 228 -22.10 3.06 -11.84
C SER A 228 -20.89 3.36 -12.75
N GLU A 229 -20.18 4.45 -12.48
CA GLU A 229 -18.90 4.82 -13.11
C GLU A 229 -17.88 3.68 -12.99
N ARG A 230 -17.79 3.03 -11.82
CA ARG A 230 -16.91 1.88 -11.59
C ARG A 230 -17.12 0.78 -12.61
N PHE A 231 -18.37 0.47 -12.94
CA PHE A 231 -18.71 -0.58 -13.91
C PHE A 231 -18.41 -0.17 -15.36
N ARG A 232 -18.54 1.12 -15.70
CA ARG A 232 -18.14 1.62 -17.03
C ARG A 232 -16.63 1.51 -17.21
N LEU A 233 -15.86 1.97 -16.22
CA LEU A 233 -14.39 1.87 -16.20
C LEU A 233 -13.92 0.42 -16.25
N ALA A 234 -14.60 -0.51 -15.59
CA ALA A 234 -14.29 -1.93 -15.65
C ALA A 234 -14.46 -2.49 -17.08
N CYS A 235 -15.54 -2.11 -17.76
CA CYS A 235 -15.76 -2.49 -19.16
C CYS A 235 -14.68 -1.89 -20.08
N GLU A 236 -14.36 -0.61 -19.92
CA GLU A 236 -13.29 0.08 -20.67
C GLU A 236 -11.91 -0.55 -20.41
N THR A 237 -11.64 -0.98 -19.18
CA THR A 237 -10.42 -1.72 -18.81
C THR A 237 -10.32 -3.02 -19.60
N GLY A 238 -11.44 -3.77 -19.70
CA GLY A 238 -11.51 -4.99 -20.52
C GLY A 238 -11.28 -4.75 -22.02
N GLU A 239 -11.78 -3.62 -22.55
CA GLU A 239 -11.50 -3.24 -23.95
C GLU A 239 -10.03 -2.81 -24.11
N ARG A 240 -9.48 -2.07 -23.14
CA ARG A 240 -8.11 -1.54 -23.23
C ARG A 240 -7.07 -2.66 -23.18
N ILE A 241 -7.22 -3.66 -22.32
CA ILE A 241 -6.24 -4.76 -22.24
C ILE A 241 -6.11 -5.53 -23.56
N CYS A 242 -7.19 -5.73 -24.30
CA CYS A 242 -7.15 -6.37 -25.60
C CYS A 242 -6.36 -5.53 -26.62
N ARG A 243 -6.42 -4.19 -26.53
CA ARG A 243 -5.60 -3.29 -27.36
C ARG A 243 -4.15 -3.35 -26.93
N MET A 244 -3.85 -3.28 -25.63
CA MET A 244 -2.48 -3.42 -25.09
C MET A 244 -1.82 -4.72 -25.57
N ALA A 245 -2.56 -5.83 -25.55
CA ALA A 245 -2.06 -7.11 -26.04
C ALA A 245 -1.65 -7.04 -27.53
N ARG A 246 -2.48 -6.41 -28.37
CA ARG A 246 -2.17 -6.24 -29.80
C ARG A 246 -1.02 -5.26 -30.05
N GLU A 247 -0.91 -4.22 -29.25
CA GLU A 247 0.17 -3.21 -29.29
C GLU A 247 1.49 -3.74 -28.73
N GLY A 248 1.46 -4.87 -28.01
CA GLY A 248 2.62 -5.41 -27.28
C GLY A 248 3.08 -4.46 -26.17
N LEU A 249 2.14 -3.75 -25.53
CA LEU A 249 2.41 -2.85 -24.42
C LEU A 249 2.49 -3.65 -23.12
N THR A 250 3.70 -4.11 -22.78
CA THR A 250 3.99 -4.92 -21.60
C THR A 250 4.11 -4.11 -20.32
N ALA A 251 4.03 -4.78 -19.17
CA ALA A 251 4.03 -4.13 -17.87
C ALA A 251 5.32 -3.34 -17.59
N ARG A 252 6.51 -3.85 -17.92
CA ARG A 252 7.78 -3.15 -17.68
C ARG A 252 8.01 -1.94 -18.61
N LYS A 253 7.31 -1.83 -19.72
CA LYS A 253 7.29 -0.60 -20.51
C LYS A 253 6.65 0.55 -19.76
N ILE A 254 5.74 0.25 -18.83
CA ILE A 254 5.02 1.19 -17.99
C ILE A 254 5.71 1.30 -16.62
N LEU A 255 5.93 0.16 -15.96
CA LEU A 255 6.59 0.08 -14.65
C LEU A 255 8.13 0.16 -14.83
N ASN A 256 8.66 1.35 -14.76
CA ASN A 256 10.08 1.65 -14.93
C ASN A 256 10.51 2.81 -14.01
N GLY A 257 11.76 3.24 -14.09
CA GLY A 257 12.29 4.29 -13.22
C GLY A 257 11.49 5.60 -13.26
N LEU A 258 10.93 5.97 -14.42
CA LEU A 258 10.14 7.21 -14.59
C LEU A 258 8.81 7.11 -13.83
N SER A 259 8.08 6.01 -14.00
CA SER A 259 6.80 5.81 -13.32
C SER A 259 6.97 5.63 -11.81
N ILE A 260 8.05 4.98 -11.36
CA ILE A 260 8.40 4.85 -9.94
C ILE A 260 8.71 6.22 -9.32
N GLU A 261 9.49 7.08 -10.00
CA GLU A 261 9.74 8.44 -9.51
C GLU A 261 8.44 9.25 -9.40
N ASN A 262 7.55 9.18 -10.38
CA ASN A 262 6.23 9.79 -10.32
C ASN A 262 5.40 9.26 -9.14
N ALA A 263 5.45 7.97 -8.87
CA ALA A 263 4.74 7.37 -7.75
C ALA A 263 5.31 7.82 -6.38
N VAL A 264 6.61 8.00 -6.27
CA VAL A 264 7.26 8.59 -5.08
C VAL A 264 6.78 10.03 -4.88
N ARG A 265 6.86 10.90 -5.91
CA ARG A 265 6.36 12.28 -5.84
C ARG A 265 4.88 12.35 -5.51
N ALA A 266 4.05 11.50 -6.09
CA ALA A 266 2.63 11.43 -5.77
C ALA A 266 2.40 11.02 -4.31
N THR A 267 3.13 10.02 -3.80
CA THR A 267 3.04 9.60 -2.39
C THR A 267 3.38 10.75 -1.43
N LEU A 268 4.43 11.52 -1.74
CA LEU A 268 4.85 12.71 -1.01
C LEU A 268 3.77 13.80 -1.04
N ALA A 269 3.22 14.09 -2.22
CA ALA A 269 2.22 15.13 -2.43
C ALA A 269 0.86 14.81 -1.80
N MET A 270 0.47 13.55 -1.76
CA MET A 270 -0.77 13.07 -1.13
C MET A 270 -0.61 12.84 0.38
N SER A 271 0.61 12.89 0.93
CA SER A 271 0.88 12.39 2.29
C SER A 271 0.32 10.98 2.47
N GLY A 272 0.68 10.10 1.54
CA GLY A 272 0.20 8.72 1.50
C GLY A 272 0.65 7.88 2.69
N SER A 273 0.33 6.59 2.66
CA SER A 273 0.74 5.65 3.70
C SER A 273 2.26 5.42 3.68
N THR A 274 2.89 5.31 4.85
CA THR A 274 4.29 4.89 5.01
C THR A 274 4.54 3.50 4.42
N ASN A 275 3.54 2.62 4.40
CA ASN A 275 3.62 1.30 3.77
C ASN A 275 3.90 1.38 2.26
N ALA A 276 3.48 2.46 1.59
CA ALA A 276 3.74 2.65 0.15
C ALA A 276 5.24 2.72 -0.16
N VAL A 277 6.07 3.21 0.75
CA VAL A 277 7.53 3.26 0.60
C VAL A 277 8.08 1.84 0.35
N MET A 278 7.69 0.90 1.20
CA MET A 278 8.10 -0.51 1.08
C MET A 278 7.45 -1.18 -0.15
N HIS A 279 6.19 -0.88 -0.45
CA HIS A 279 5.51 -1.49 -1.60
C HIS A 279 6.07 -0.99 -2.93
N LEU A 280 6.42 0.29 -3.05
CA LEU A 280 7.09 0.81 -4.23
C LEU A 280 8.49 0.21 -4.41
N ALA A 281 9.24 -0.01 -3.30
CA ALA A 281 10.53 -0.70 -3.36
C ALA A 281 10.36 -2.15 -3.87
N ALA A 282 9.31 -2.86 -3.44
CA ALA A 282 9.02 -4.21 -3.92
C ALA A 282 8.64 -4.22 -5.42
N ILE A 283 7.77 -3.30 -5.85
CA ILE A 283 7.36 -3.19 -7.27
C ILE A 283 8.55 -2.79 -8.14
N ALA A 284 9.38 -1.83 -7.72
CA ALA A 284 10.57 -1.40 -8.44
C ALA A 284 11.58 -2.55 -8.60
N ALA A 285 11.71 -3.38 -7.57
CA ALA A 285 12.56 -4.55 -7.59
C ALA A 285 12.09 -5.62 -8.57
N GLU A 286 10.78 -5.92 -8.63
CA GLU A 286 10.20 -6.87 -9.60
C GLU A 286 10.21 -6.31 -11.04
N ALA A 287 10.05 -5.01 -11.18
CA ALA A 287 10.12 -4.34 -12.48
C ALA A 287 11.54 -4.17 -13.01
N GLU A 288 12.58 -4.49 -12.23
CA GLU A 288 13.98 -4.20 -12.54
C GLU A 288 14.18 -2.71 -12.94
N ALA A 289 13.49 -1.81 -12.21
CA ALA A 289 13.37 -0.41 -12.58
C ALA A 289 14.68 0.40 -12.47
N GLY A 290 15.72 -0.16 -11.88
CA GLY A 290 17.06 0.45 -11.79
C GLY A 290 17.15 1.67 -10.89
N VAL A 291 16.21 1.85 -9.94
CA VAL A 291 16.14 2.98 -9.01
C VAL A 291 16.10 2.51 -7.55
N ASP A 292 16.73 3.27 -6.66
CA ASP A 292 16.60 3.10 -5.22
C ASP A 292 15.45 3.96 -4.70
N VAL A 293 14.38 3.31 -4.27
CA VAL A 293 13.16 4.00 -3.81
C VAL A 293 13.40 4.78 -2.52
N MET A 294 14.26 4.26 -1.61
CA MET A 294 14.58 4.98 -0.36
C MET A 294 15.36 6.26 -0.66
N ASP A 295 16.29 6.21 -1.61
CA ASP A 295 17.02 7.39 -2.07
C ASP A 295 16.08 8.39 -2.75
N LEU A 296 15.16 7.92 -3.59
CA LEU A 296 14.14 8.78 -4.20
C LEU A 296 13.30 9.52 -3.13
N PHE A 297 12.80 8.83 -2.10
CA PHE A 297 12.06 9.50 -1.02
C PHE A 297 12.90 10.51 -0.26
N SER A 298 14.16 10.19 0.04
CA SER A 298 15.08 11.09 0.74
C SER A 298 15.35 12.36 -0.07
N ARG A 299 15.62 12.20 -1.37
CA ARG A 299 15.96 13.31 -2.26
C ARG A 299 14.75 14.17 -2.64
N LEU A 300 13.63 13.52 -2.95
CA LEU A 300 12.44 14.21 -3.47
C LEU A 300 11.53 14.76 -2.37
N GLY A 301 11.65 14.28 -1.14
CA GLY A 301 10.83 14.72 0.01
C GLY A 301 10.91 16.22 0.27
N PRO A 302 12.11 16.83 0.34
CA PRO A 302 12.27 18.28 0.50
C PRO A 302 11.74 19.12 -0.68
N GLU A 303 11.68 18.55 -1.88
CA GLU A 303 11.37 19.25 -3.13
C GLU A 303 9.91 19.07 -3.59
N THR A 304 9.17 18.15 -2.99
CA THR A 304 7.80 17.82 -3.41
C THR A 304 6.80 18.32 -2.37
N PRO A 305 6.07 19.42 -2.60
CA PRO A 305 5.09 19.94 -1.67
C PRO A 305 3.93 18.95 -1.42
N GLN A 306 3.41 18.95 -0.19
CA GLN A 306 2.14 18.29 0.09
C GLN A 306 0.98 19.16 -0.38
N ILE A 307 0.23 18.69 -1.38
CA ILE A 307 -0.90 19.43 -1.97
C ILE A 307 -2.25 18.77 -1.73
N VAL A 308 -2.31 17.54 -1.21
CA VAL A 308 -3.57 16.86 -0.89
C VAL A 308 -3.67 16.65 0.62
N ARG A 309 -4.87 16.89 1.16
CA ARG A 309 -5.17 16.65 2.58
C ARG A 309 -6.57 16.05 2.74
N VAL A 310 -6.61 14.80 3.13
CA VAL A 310 -7.82 14.02 3.40
C VAL A 310 -7.72 13.30 4.73
N ASN A 311 -8.79 12.70 5.21
CA ASN A 311 -8.83 11.91 6.44
C ASN A 311 -7.70 10.83 6.43
N PRO A 312 -6.88 10.69 7.50
CA PRO A 312 -7.06 11.22 8.86
C PRO A 312 -6.52 12.64 9.10
N ALA A 313 -5.89 13.29 8.12
CA ALA A 313 -5.31 14.62 8.29
C ALA A 313 -6.32 15.78 8.12
N SER A 314 -7.56 15.48 7.74
CA SER A 314 -8.67 16.43 7.61
C SER A 314 -10.03 15.73 7.77
N LYS A 315 -11.11 16.52 7.70
CA LYS A 315 -12.50 16.01 7.71
C LYS A 315 -12.96 15.37 6.39
N TRP A 316 -12.19 15.55 5.31
CA TRP A 316 -12.55 15.15 3.96
C TRP A 316 -12.17 13.69 3.70
N ASN A 317 -13.05 12.92 3.08
CA ASN A 317 -12.82 11.51 2.76
C ASN A 317 -12.27 11.32 1.33
N THR A 318 -12.03 10.08 0.94
CA THR A 318 -11.56 9.70 -0.40
C THR A 318 -12.55 10.07 -1.51
N GLU A 319 -13.87 10.03 -1.22
CA GLU A 319 -14.92 10.50 -2.13
C GLU A 319 -14.77 12.00 -2.44
N ASP A 320 -14.45 12.80 -1.41
CA ASP A 320 -14.21 14.25 -1.58
C ASP A 320 -12.95 14.50 -2.41
N PHE A 321 -11.92 13.67 -2.27
CA PHE A 321 -10.73 13.74 -3.12
C PHE A 321 -11.06 13.41 -4.59
N TRP A 322 -11.87 12.38 -4.83
CA TRP A 322 -12.36 12.09 -6.19
C TRP A 322 -13.15 13.25 -6.76
N MET A 323 -14.10 13.82 -6.01
CA MET A 323 -14.88 14.99 -6.43
C MET A 323 -14.04 16.26 -6.61
N ALA A 324 -12.92 16.39 -5.91
CA ALA A 324 -11.95 17.47 -6.16
C ALA A 324 -11.12 17.27 -7.45
N GLY A 325 -11.38 16.20 -8.21
CA GLY A 325 -10.72 15.87 -9.48
C GLY A 325 -9.74 14.70 -9.40
N GLY A 326 -9.53 14.11 -8.21
CA GLY A 326 -8.77 12.89 -7.99
C GLY A 326 -7.33 12.94 -8.50
N ILE A 327 -6.83 11.79 -8.89
CA ILE A 327 -5.46 11.63 -9.39
C ILE A 327 -5.18 12.45 -10.66
N PRO A 328 -6.08 12.50 -11.67
CA PRO A 328 -5.78 13.29 -12.87
C PRO A 328 -5.56 14.77 -12.58
N ARG A 329 -6.33 15.39 -11.67
CA ARG A 329 -6.14 16.80 -11.30
C ARG A 329 -4.87 17.01 -10.49
N MET A 330 -4.58 16.08 -9.57
CA MET A 330 -3.33 16.10 -8.81
C MET A 330 -2.12 16.03 -9.75
N LEU A 331 -2.09 15.08 -10.68
CA LEU A 331 -1.01 14.95 -11.67
C LEU A 331 -0.91 16.20 -12.55
N LYS A 332 -2.04 16.80 -12.94
CA LYS A 332 -2.04 18.05 -13.71
C LYS A 332 -1.37 19.19 -12.93
N ARG A 333 -1.71 19.34 -11.63
CA ARG A 333 -1.07 20.35 -10.76
C ARG A 333 0.41 20.08 -10.55
N MET A 334 0.80 18.81 -10.47
CA MET A 334 2.17 18.36 -10.25
C MET A 334 3.01 18.26 -11.53
N LEU A 335 2.44 18.49 -12.71
CA LEU A 335 3.10 18.24 -13.99
C LEU A 335 4.52 18.85 -14.11
N PRO A 336 4.82 20.06 -13.56
CA PRO A 336 6.17 20.60 -13.56
C PRO A 336 7.23 19.77 -12.82
N LEU A 337 6.79 18.91 -11.88
CA LEU A 337 7.65 18.06 -11.05
C LEU A 337 7.73 16.62 -11.54
N LEU A 338 6.88 16.23 -12.50
CA LEU A 338 6.75 14.82 -12.92
C LEU A 338 7.63 14.47 -14.12
N GLN A 339 7.94 13.19 -14.25
CA GLN A 339 8.46 12.56 -15.45
C GLN A 339 7.31 12.45 -16.47
N LYS A 340 7.16 13.46 -17.31
CA LYS A 340 6.01 13.68 -18.20
C LYS A 340 5.85 12.61 -19.26
N ASP A 341 7.00 12.09 -19.75
CA ASP A 341 7.09 11.09 -20.81
C ASP A 341 6.83 9.66 -20.33
N ALA A 342 6.59 9.46 -19.01
CA ALA A 342 6.26 8.15 -18.47
C ALA A 342 5.01 7.57 -19.17
N LEU A 343 5.17 6.38 -19.76
CA LEU A 343 4.12 5.72 -20.53
C LEU A 343 3.07 5.10 -19.58
N THR A 344 1.82 5.04 -20.04
CA THR A 344 0.72 4.48 -19.26
C THR A 344 -0.03 3.38 -20.02
N CYS A 345 -0.91 2.66 -19.35
CA CYS A 345 -1.78 1.65 -19.96
C CYS A 345 -2.65 2.18 -21.09
N THR A 346 -2.86 3.49 -21.20
CA THR A 346 -3.60 4.08 -22.34
C THR A 346 -2.79 4.06 -23.65
N GLY A 347 -1.49 3.78 -23.60
CA GLY A 347 -0.56 3.92 -24.72
C GLY A 347 -0.09 5.36 -24.94
N ARG A 348 -0.46 6.25 -24.04
CA ARG A 348 -0.09 7.68 -24.02
C ARG A 348 0.79 7.96 -22.81
N THR A 349 1.51 9.08 -22.86
CA THR A 349 2.30 9.57 -21.74
C THR A 349 1.42 10.17 -20.63
N VAL A 350 2.02 10.41 -19.46
CA VAL A 350 1.35 11.12 -18.36
C VAL A 350 0.89 12.50 -18.81
N GLU A 351 1.75 13.28 -19.49
CA GLU A 351 1.39 14.63 -19.98
C GLU A 351 0.20 14.62 -20.95
N GLU A 352 0.19 13.68 -21.91
CA GLU A 352 -0.90 13.54 -22.87
C GLU A 352 -2.23 13.16 -22.20
N ASN A 353 -2.20 12.28 -21.20
CA ASN A 353 -3.40 11.89 -20.46
C ASN A 353 -3.98 13.04 -19.64
N VAL A 354 -3.14 13.79 -18.90
CA VAL A 354 -3.61 14.90 -18.05
C VAL A 354 -4.07 16.11 -18.88
N SER A 355 -3.40 16.37 -20.00
CA SER A 355 -3.75 17.47 -20.89
C SER A 355 -5.11 17.26 -21.58
N GLY A 356 -5.44 16.01 -21.90
CA GLY A 356 -6.70 15.63 -22.53
C GLY A 356 -7.84 15.30 -21.56
N TYR A 357 -7.58 15.31 -20.24
CA TYR A 357 -8.57 14.88 -19.26
C TYR A 357 -9.65 15.96 -19.01
N VAL A 358 -10.92 15.54 -19.10
CA VAL A 358 -12.07 16.39 -18.79
C VAL A 358 -12.44 16.21 -17.33
N PHE A 359 -12.36 17.29 -16.56
CA PHE A 359 -12.69 17.27 -15.12
C PHE A 359 -14.20 17.47 -14.92
N PRO A 360 -14.92 16.44 -14.42
CA PRO A 360 -16.38 16.53 -14.26
C PRO A 360 -16.80 17.38 -13.06
N PHE A 361 -15.89 17.65 -12.13
CA PHE A 361 -16.17 18.35 -10.87
C PHE A 361 -15.39 19.64 -10.74
N PRO A 362 -15.90 20.63 -9.98
CA PRO A 362 -15.17 21.86 -9.67
C PRO A 362 -13.93 21.59 -8.80
N GLU A 363 -13.07 22.59 -8.69
CA GLU A 363 -11.93 22.53 -7.78
C GLU A 363 -12.38 22.68 -6.32
N ASN A 364 -11.66 22.03 -5.41
CA ASN A 364 -11.85 22.15 -3.96
C ASN A 364 -10.48 22.34 -3.29
N ASP A 365 -10.16 23.58 -2.95
CA ASP A 365 -8.87 23.93 -2.35
C ASP A 365 -8.72 23.52 -0.88
N GLU A 366 -9.80 23.09 -0.20
CA GLU A 366 -9.70 22.48 1.13
C GLU A 366 -9.16 21.04 1.05
N VAL A 367 -9.34 20.37 -0.09
CA VAL A 367 -8.89 18.99 -0.34
C VAL A 367 -7.58 18.96 -1.11
N MET A 368 -7.45 19.81 -2.13
CA MET A 368 -6.28 19.81 -3.01
C MET A 368 -5.82 21.24 -3.30
N LYS A 369 -4.59 21.58 -2.91
CA LYS A 369 -3.92 22.87 -3.12
C LYS A 369 -3.11 22.87 -4.42
N THR A 370 -2.68 24.08 -4.85
CA THR A 370 -1.69 24.24 -5.94
C THR A 370 -0.27 24.11 -5.40
N LEU A 371 0.73 24.03 -6.30
CA LEU A 371 2.14 23.98 -5.92
C LEU A 371 2.62 25.30 -5.30
N GLU A 372 2.00 26.44 -5.67
CA GLU A 372 2.35 27.76 -5.18
C GLU A 372 1.81 28.03 -3.76
N ALA A 373 0.74 27.34 -3.36
CA ALA A 373 0.12 27.50 -2.04
C ALA A 373 -0.20 26.13 -1.39
N PRO A 374 0.80 25.27 -1.16
CA PRO A 374 0.59 23.91 -0.67
C PRO A 374 0.16 23.89 0.80
N PHE A 375 -0.29 22.71 1.28
CA PHE A 375 -0.50 22.48 2.72
C PHE A 375 0.81 22.43 3.50
N SER A 376 1.89 21.93 2.85
CA SER A 376 3.25 21.91 3.38
C SER A 376 4.22 22.09 2.21
N PRO A 377 5.30 22.85 2.38
CA PRO A 377 6.33 23.01 1.34
C PRO A 377 7.16 21.74 1.14
N ARG A 378 7.06 20.77 2.05
CA ARG A 378 7.76 19.47 2.00
C ARG A 378 6.75 18.33 1.91
N GLY A 379 7.21 17.18 1.43
CA GLY A 379 6.40 15.98 1.28
C GLY A 379 5.90 15.40 2.60
N GLY A 380 4.77 14.69 2.51
CA GLY A 380 4.12 14.12 3.69
C GLY A 380 4.80 12.87 4.27
N ILE A 381 5.86 12.36 3.65
CA ILE A 381 6.67 11.22 4.12
C ILE A 381 8.13 11.67 4.25
N ALA A 382 8.81 11.25 5.32
CA ALA A 382 10.24 11.46 5.52
C ALA A 382 10.95 10.13 5.77
N VAL A 383 12.13 9.99 5.18
CA VAL A 383 13.08 8.90 5.44
C VAL A 383 14.17 9.44 6.34
N LEU A 384 14.38 8.78 7.47
CA LEU A 384 15.39 9.13 8.46
C LEU A 384 16.55 8.13 8.36
N ARG A 385 17.77 8.64 8.56
CA ARG A 385 19.00 7.82 8.63
C ARG A 385 19.83 8.23 9.86
N GLY A 386 20.71 7.34 10.28
CA GLY A 386 21.61 7.59 11.40
C GLY A 386 22.15 6.29 11.99
N ASN A 387 22.89 6.40 13.11
CA ASN A 387 23.47 5.23 13.75
C ASN A 387 22.43 4.24 14.31
N LEU A 388 21.16 4.67 14.49
CA LEU A 388 20.05 3.81 14.88
C LEU A 388 19.25 3.27 13.67
N ALA A 389 19.35 3.90 12.51
CA ALA A 389 18.71 3.52 11.26
C ALA A 389 19.69 3.66 10.08
N PRO A 390 20.71 2.79 9.97
CA PRO A 390 21.74 2.92 8.94
C PRO A 390 21.20 2.90 7.51
N ASP A 391 20.21 2.05 7.24
CA ASP A 391 19.59 1.95 5.92
C ASP A 391 18.40 2.90 5.82
N THR A 392 17.44 2.81 6.74
CA THR A 392 16.22 3.62 6.71
C THR A 392 15.44 3.57 8.02
N GLY A 393 14.71 4.63 8.30
CA GLY A 393 13.53 4.72 9.16
C GLY A 393 12.51 5.59 8.45
N VAL A 394 11.22 5.28 8.54
CA VAL A 394 10.16 5.99 7.83
C VAL A 394 9.19 6.62 8.80
N THR A 395 8.85 7.88 8.57
CA THR A 395 7.88 8.62 9.39
C THR A 395 6.98 9.50 8.52
N LYS A 396 5.91 10.02 9.14
CA LYS A 396 4.93 10.90 8.50
C LYS A 396 4.92 12.26 9.21
N PRO A 397 5.74 13.25 8.76
CA PRO A 397 5.88 14.54 9.43
C PRO A 397 4.56 15.26 9.71
N GLY A 398 3.61 15.18 8.76
CA GLY A 398 2.30 15.82 8.92
C GLY A 398 1.39 15.22 10.02
N ALA A 399 1.78 14.07 10.59
CA ALA A 399 1.09 13.43 11.71
C ALA A 399 1.77 13.73 13.06
N ILE A 400 2.88 14.45 13.06
CA ILE A 400 3.70 14.78 14.24
C ILE A 400 3.38 16.21 14.65
N ASP A 401 3.12 16.42 15.94
CA ASP A 401 3.01 17.78 16.48
C ASP A 401 4.33 18.54 16.20
N PRO A 402 4.30 19.77 15.68
CA PRO A 402 5.52 20.53 15.37
C PRO A 402 6.53 20.65 16.51
N SER A 403 6.07 20.63 17.77
CA SER A 403 6.95 20.63 18.95
C SER A 403 7.78 19.36 19.11
N LEU A 404 7.42 18.27 18.41
CA LEU A 404 8.10 16.98 18.41
C LEU A 404 8.87 16.70 17.10
N HIS A 405 8.98 17.65 16.20
CA HIS A 405 9.77 17.47 14.97
C HIS A 405 11.26 17.25 15.27
N VAL A 406 11.74 17.77 16.40
CA VAL A 406 13.03 17.40 16.99
C VAL A 406 12.74 16.92 18.41
N PHE A 407 12.87 15.63 18.64
CA PHE A 407 12.57 15.01 19.93
C PHE A 407 13.78 14.22 20.45
N THR A 408 14.15 14.46 21.71
CA THR A 408 15.16 13.66 22.41
C THR A 408 14.54 13.09 23.67
N GLY A 409 14.64 11.78 23.86
CA GLY A 409 14.05 11.10 25.02
C GLY A 409 14.83 9.87 25.46
N GLU A 410 14.42 9.32 26.61
CA GLU A 410 14.98 8.11 27.17
C GLU A 410 14.25 6.86 26.65
N ALA A 411 15.00 5.87 26.19
CA ALA A 411 14.48 4.62 25.67
C ALA A 411 13.77 3.80 26.74
N ARG A 412 12.63 3.22 26.37
CA ARG A 412 11.94 2.13 27.05
C ARG A 412 11.78 0.98 26.05
N VAL A 413 12.51 -0.11 26.27
CA VAL A 413 12.75 -1.15 25.27
C VAL A 413 11.83 -2.36 25.50
N PHE A 414 11.22 -2.82 24.42
CA PHE A 414 10.31 -3.99 24.40
C PHE A 414 10.62 -4.89 23.21
N ASP A 415 10.62 -6.21 23.44
CA ASP A 415 10.92 -7.22 22.43
C ASP A 415 9.67 -7.66 21.63
N SER A 416 8.51 -7.06 21.94
CA SER A 416 7.26 -7.24 21.21
C SER A 416 6.33 -6.04 21.39
N GLU A 417 5.37 -5.87 20.45
CA GLU A 417 4.28 -4.89 20.62
C GLU A 417 3.40 -5.22 21.84
N ASP A 418 3.18 -6.51 22.11
CA ASP A 418 2.30 -6.93 23.20
C ASP A 418 2.88 -6.54 24.57
N ASP A 419 4.20 -6.65 24.77
CA ASP A 419 4.89 -6.20 25.99
C ASP A 419 4.82 -4.67 26.11
N ALA A 420 5.04 -3.95 25.01
CA ALA A 420 4.90 -2.49 24.98
C ALA A 420 3.46 -2.05 25.33
N ASN A 421 2.46 -2.70 24.77
CA ASN A 421 1.05 -2.45 25.07
C ASN A 421 0.73 -2.63 26.55
N ALA A 422 1.21 -3.72 27.16
CA ALA A 422 1.03 -3.98 28.57
C ALA A 422 1.72 -2.89 29.45
N ALA A 423 2.91 -2.46 29.06
CA ALA A 423 3.62 -1.41 29.77
C ALA A 423 2.95 -0.03 29.65
N ILE A 424 2.45 0.33 28.47
CA ILE A 424 1.71 1.59 28.24
C ILE A 424 0.46 1.61 29.11
N LEU A 425 -0.37 0.56 29.07
CA LEU A 425 -1.60 0.47 29.85
C LEU A 425 -1.36 0.45 31.36
N ALA A 426 -0.23 -0.11 31.80
CA ALA A 426 0.17 -0.09 33.21
C ALA A 426 0.76 1.26 33.67
N GLY A 427 0.78 2.30 32.82
CA GLY A 427 1.31 3.63 33.15
C GLY A 427 2.83 3.69 33.34
N LYS A 428 3.58 2.71 32.79
CA LYS A 428 5.05 2.66 32.88
C LYS A 428 5.75 3.58 31.89
N ILE A 429 5.01 4.09 30.89
CA ILE A 429 5.52 5.06 29.90
C ILE A 429 5.13 6.46 30.36
N GLN A 430 6.10 7.37 30.33
CA GLN A 430 5.97 8.75 30.80
C GLN A 430 6.38 9.75 29.72
N ALA A 431 5.97 10.99 29.86
CA ALA A 431 6.46 12.10 29.03
C ALA A 431 8.00 12.11 28.97
N GLY A 432 8.55 12.32 27.79
CA GLY A 432 10.01 12.26 27.55
C GLY A 432 10.54 10.88 27.20
N ASN A 433 9.72 9.82 27.21
CA ASN A 433 10.19 8.49 26.78
C ASN A 433 10.15 8.30 25.26
N VAL A 434 11.11 7.52 24.76
CA VAL A 434 11.09 6.88 23.44
C VAL A 434 10.76 5.41 23.62
N VAL A 435 9.57 4.99 23.22
CA VAL A 435 9.18 3.57 23.24
C VAL A 435 9.88 2.87 22.08
N VAL A 436 10.75 1.90 22.40
CA VAL A 436 11.49 1.10 21.42
C VAL A 436 10.83 -0.28 21.34
N ILE A 437 10.24 -0.60 20.19
CA ILE A 437 9.67 -1.93 19.94
C ILE A 437 10.51 -2.60 18.87
N ARG A 438 11.14 -3.70 19.19
CA ARG A 438 12.06 -4.42 18.30
C ARG A 438 11.63 -5.87 18.08
N TYR A 439 12.25 -6.51 17.09
CA TYR A 439 11.92 -7.88 16.66
C TYR A 439 10.48 -8.00 16.12
N GLU A 440 10.00 -6.94 15.48
CA GLU A 440 8.71 -6.90 14.77
C GLU A 440 8.89 -6.63 13.25
N GLY A 441 10.13 -6.72 12.77
CA GLY A 441 10.49 -6.57 11.36
C GLY A 441 10.06 -7.75 10.47
N PRO A 442 10.44 -7.74 9.18
CA PRO A 442 10.09 -8.79 8.21
C PRO A 442 10.44 -10.20 8.69
N LYS A 443 11.64 -10.39 9.25
CA LYS A 443 12.13 -11.68 9.75
C LYS A 443 11.81 -11.91 11.22
N GLY A 444 12.04 -10.90 12.04
CA GLY A 444 11.92 -10.99 13.50
C GLY A 444 10.48 -11.08 13.99
N GLY A 445 9.53 -10.44 13.27
CA GLY A 445 8.12 -10.43 13.59
C GLY A 445 7.46 -11.80 13.62
N PRO A 446 7.58 -12.73 12.67
CA PRO A 446 7.78 -12.46 11.25
C PRO A 446 6.57 -11.80 10.58
N GLY A 447 6.77 -11.29 9.37
CA GLY A 447 5.70 -10.67 8.58
C GLY A 447 5.50 -9.18 8.88
N MET A 448 6.44 -8.55 9.62
CA MET A 448 6.48 -7.11 9.84
C MET A 448 5.10 -6.55 10.24
N ARG A 449 4.59 -7.00 11.40
CA ARG A 449 3.23 -6.65 11.85
C ARG A 449 3.03 -5.13 11.88
N GLU A 450 1.83 -4.70 11.51
CA GLU A 450 1.41 -3.31 11.56
C GLU A 450 0.92 -2.98 12.96
N MET A 451 1.61 -2.04 13.63
CA MET A 451 1.31 -1.68 15.00
C MET A 451 0.21 -0.62 15.02
N TYR A 452 -0.87 -0.96 15.66
CA TYR A 452 -2.02 -0.09 15.82
C TYR A 452 -2.27 0.25 17.28
N ARG A 453 -2.25 -0.78 18.15
CA ARG A 453 -2.64 -0.64 19.57
C ARG A 453 -1.69 0.27 20.35
N ALA A 454 -0.39 0.08 20.21
CA ALA A 454 0.59 0.91 20.91
C ALA A 454 0.39 2.41 20.65
N MET A 455 0.17 2.78 19.38
CA MET A 455 -0.13 4.17 19.01
C MET A 455 -1.41 4.70 19.63
N LYS A 456 -2.49 3.90 19.58
CA LYS A 456 -3.81 4.31 20.11
C LYS A 456 -3.80 4.42 21.63
N TYR A 457 -3.06 3.56 22.32
CA TYR A 457 -2.91 3.64 23.76
C TYR A 457 -2.12 4.88 24.18
N LEU A 458 -1.00 5.19 23.51
CA LEU A 458 -0.25 6.44 23.75
C LEU A 458 -1.14 7.67 23.52
N TYR A 459 -1.94 7.67 22.46
CA TYR A 459 -2.90 8.73 22.17
C TYR A 459 -3.99 8.83 23.26
N GLY A 460 -4.62 7.72 23.60
CA GLY A 460 -5.69 7.67 24.61
C GLY A 460 -5.25 8.10 26.01
N MET A 461 -3.98 7.85 26.34
CA MET A 461 -3.37 8.29 27.60
C MET A 461 -2.85 9.74 27.56
N GLY A 462 -3.00 10.46 26.44
CA GLY A 462 -2.52 11.84 26.27
C GLY A 462 -1.01 11.97 26.13
N LEU A 463 -0.31 10.87 25.81
CA LEU A 463 1.17 10.83 25.71
C LEU A 463 1.68 11.08 24.28
N ASN A 464 0.81 11.08 23.27
CA ASN A 464 1.19 11.23 21.86
C ASN A 464 1.87 12.55 21.49
N LYS A 465 1.79 13.57 22.37
CA LYS A 465 2.46 14.86 22.23
C LYS A 465 3.69 15.03 23.14
N SER A 466 4.08 13.99 23.83
CA SER A 466 5.19 14.06 24.81
C SER A 466 6.08 12.82 24.81
N THR A 467 5.82 11.86 23.94
CA THR A 467 6.60 10.63 23.74
C THR A 467 6.86 10.40 22.26
N ALA A 468 7.84 9.55 21.96
CA ALA A 468 8.07 9.02 20.65
C ALA A 468 8.02 7.48 20.67
N LEU A 469 7.89 6.86 19.48
CA LEU A 469 7.96 5.42 19.31
C LEU A 469 8.81 5.08 18.08
N VAL A 470 9.75 4.14 18.23
CA VAL A 470 10.61 3.66 17.14
C VAL A 470 10.56 2.14 17.05
N THR A 471 10.55 1.59 15.81
CA THR A 471 10.41 0.15 15.60
C THR A 471 10.95 -0.31 14.25
N ASP A 472 11.35 -1.58 14.18
CA ASP A 472 11.61 -2.30 12.93
C ASP A 472 10.34 -2.87 12.28
N GLY A 473 9.19 -2.78 12.95
CA GLY A 473 7.87 -3.07 12.41
C GLY A 473 7.27 -1.92 11.58
N ARG A 474 5.94 -1.92 11.42
CA ARG A 474 5.18 -0.92 10.65
C ARG A 474 4.13 -0.24 11.52
N PHE A 475 3.64 0.89 11.02
CA PHE A 475 2.50 1.59 11.61
C PHE A 475 1.31 1.67 10.67
N SER A 476 0.11 1.68 11.23
CA SER A 476 -1.12 2.02 10.52
C SER A 476 -1.04 3.45 9.94
N GLY A 477 -1.68 3.67 8.80
CA GLY A 477 -1.77 4.99 8.16
C GLY A 477 -2.50 6.05 8.99
N THR A 478 -3.15 5.67 10.08
CA THR A 478 -3.91 6.55 11.00
C THR A 478 -3.09 6.98 12.21
N ASN A 479 -1.79 7.09 12.10
CA ASN A 479 -0.93 7.51 13.21
C ASN A 479 -1.06 9.02 13.51
N ASN A 480 -0.96 9.37 14.80
CA ASN A 480 -0.94 10.74 15.30
C ASN A 480 0.10 10.82 16.43
N GLY A 481 1.38 11.02 16.11
CA GLY A 481 2.48 11.12 17.06
C GLY A 481 3.84 10.99 16.40
N CYS A 482 4.90 11.19 17.17
CA CYS A 482 6.29 11.04 16.73
C CYS A 482 6.65 9.54 16.63
N PHE A 483 6.25 8.89 15.51
CA PHE A 483 6.44 7.48 15.30
C PHE A 483 7.32 7.22 14.08
N VAL A 484 8.39 6.41 14.26
CA VAL A 484 9.33 6.01 13.21
C VAL A 484 9.29 4.49 13.09
N GLY A 485 8.84 4.00 11.94
CA GLY A 485 8.82 2.57 11.61
C GLY A 485 9.80 2.22 10.52
N HIS A 486 9.76 0.96 10.08
CA HIS A 486 10.60 0.42 9.01
C HIS A 486 12.10 0.60 9.28
N ILE A 487 12.50 0.66 10.56
CA ILE A 487 13.92 0.82 10.89
C ILE A 487 14.69 -0.40 10.39
N SER A 488 15.72 -0.10 9.59
CA SER A 488 16.51 -1.11 8.90
C SER A 488 18.00 -0.78 9.05
N PRO A 489 18.87 -1.81 9.23
CA PRO A 489 18.54 -3.24 9.39
C PRO A 489 17.68 -3.54 10.63
N GLU A 490 16.78 -4.56 10.53
CA GLU A 490 15.94 -4.96 11.67
C GLU A 490 16.75 -5.59 12.80
N ALA A 491 16.25 -5.54 14.04
CA ALA A 491 16.92 -6.07 15.22
C ALA A 491 17.26 -7.56 15.11
N ALA A 492 16.39 -8.38 14.50
CA ALA A 492 16.61 -9.80 14.31
C ALA A 492 17.78 -10.14 13.35
N GLU A 493 18.20 -9.19 12.52
CA GLU A 493 19.37 -9.32 11.64
C GLU A 493 20.59 -8.56 12.18
N GLY A 494 20.60 -8.22 13.47
CA GLY A 494 21.70 -7.47 14.10
C GLY A 494 21.68 -5.98 13.80
N GLY A 495 20.51 -5.41 13.47
CA GLY A 495 20.36 -3.96 13.35
C GLY A 495 20.50 -3.25 14.70
N PRO A 496 20.80 -1.93 14.70
CA PRO A 496 21.13 -1.19 15.93
C PRO A 496 20.03 -1.17 17.00
N LEU A 497 18.75 -1.36 16.62
CA LEU A 497 17.68 -1.52 17.61
C LEU A 497 17.94 -2.68 18.58
N ALA A 498 18.63 -3.73 18.12
CA ALA A 498 18.93 -4.92 18.94
C ALA A 498 19.73 -4.61 20.20
N ILE A 499 20.56 -3.57 20.14
CA ILE A 499 21.50 -3.24 21.24
C ILE A 499 21.07 -2.04 22.10
N VAL A 500 19.91 -1.43 21.81
CA VAL A 500 19.34 -0.36 22.64
C VAL A 500 18.97 -0.90 24.02
N ARG A 501 19.25 -0.14 25.06
CA ARG A 501 18.93 -0.47 26.46
C ARG A 501 18.01 0.59 27.07
N ASP A 502 17.26 0.22 28.10
CA ASP A 502 16.47 1.17 28.88
C ASP A 502 17.36 2.30 29.40
N GLY A 503 16.87 3.54 29.26
CA GLY A 503 17.59 4.76 29.67
C GLY A 503 18.54 5.33 28.62
N ASP A 504 18.83 4.64 27.51
CA ASP A 504 19.60 5.20 26.40
C ASP A 504 18.88 6.44 25.84
N LYS A 505 19.64 7.48 25.51
CA LYS A 505 19.07 8.68 24.86
C LYS A 505 18.99 8.48 23.36
N ILE A 506 17.81 8.78 22.78
CA ILE A 506 17.56 8.73 21.35
C ILE A 506 17.05 10.09 20.89
N THR A 507 17.64 10.62 19.82
CA THR A 507 17.15 11.83 19.13
C THR A 507 16.53 11.44 17.80
N ILE A 508 15.32 11.93 17.56
CA ILE A 508 14.58 11.89 16.29
C ILE A 508 14.53 13.31 15.77
N ASP A 509 15.12 13.58 14.62
CA ASP A 509 15.03 14.87 13.94
C ASP A 509 14.38 14.66 12.57
N VAL A 510 13.11 15.01 12.49
CA VAL A 510 12.31 14.83 11.26
C VAL A 510 12.64 15.90 10.22
N ILE A 511 13.19 17.05 10.65
CA ILE A 511 13.55 18.18 9.78
C ILE A 511 14.82 17.85 9.02
N GLU A 512 15.86 17.38 9.75
CA GLU A 512 17.14 16.97 9.16
C GLU A 512 17.13 15.53 8.66
N GLY A 513 16.07 14.75 8.92
CA GLY A 513 15.95 13.36 8.51
C GLY A 513 16.93 12.44 9.24
N THR A 514 17.14 12.65 10.55
CA THR A 514 18.10 11.84 11.31
C THR A 514 17.47 11.10 12.48
N LEU A 515 18.02 9.91 12.78
CA LEU A 515 17.68 9.07 13.93
C LEU A 515 18.96 8.63 14.62
N HIS A 516 19.20 9.15 15.84
CA HIS A 516 20.48 9.01 16.50
C HIS A 516 20.36 8.42 17.92
N LEU A 517 21.15 7.38 18.19
CA LEU A 517 21.37 6.78 19.50
C LEU A 517 22.62 7.41 20.13
N HIS A 518 22.48 8.05 21.29
CA HIS A 518 23.58 8.73 22.03
C HIS A 518 24.38 7.73 22.87
N VAL A 519 25.01 6.79 22.19
CA VAL A 519 25.92 5.80 22.78
C VAL A 519 27.22 5.86 21.99
N SER A 520 28.36 5.78 22.65
CA SER A 520 29.66 5.85 21.99
C SER A 520 29.88 4.67 21.05
N ASP A 521 30.63 4.87 19.97
CA ASP A 521 30.97 3.80 19.02
C ASP A 521 31.70 2.63 19.69
N GLY A 522 32.46 2.88 20.75
CA GLY A 522 33.09 1.85 21.57
C GLY A 522 32.08 0.95 22.24
N GLU A 523 31.13 1.55 22.93
CA GLU A 523 30.06 0.85 23.63
C GLU A 523 29.11 0.13 22.64
N ILE A 524 28.80 0.75 21.50
CA ILE A 524 28.02 0.11 20.43
C ILE A 524 28.70 -1.20 20.01
N ARG A 525 30.02 -1.20 19.77
CA ARG A 525 30.77 -2.41 19.43
C ARG A 525 30.76 -3.45 20.53
N GLU A 526 30.92 -3.04 21.80
CA GLU A 526 30.85 -3.96 22.95
C GLU A 526 29.47 -4.59 23.10
N ARG A 527 28.41 -3.80 22.93
CA ARG A 527 27.03 -4.31 22.99
C ARG A 527 26.75 -5.31 21.85
N PHE A 528 27.23 -5.03 20.63
CA PHE A 528 27.13 -5.99 19.52
C PHE A 528 27.94 -7.26 19.75
N ALA A 529 29.12 -7.17 20.35
CA ALA A 529 29.94 -8.34 20.67
C ALA A 529 29.27 -9.28 21.68
N SER A 530 28.35 -8.76 22.50
CA SER A 530 27.55 -9.54 23.46
C SER A 530 26.15 -9.88 23.00
N TRP A 531 25.73 -9.41 21.80
CA TRP A 531 24.40 -9.69 21.28
C TRP A 531 24.35 -11.07 20.64
N GLU A 532 23.32 -11.80 20.96
CA GLU A 532 23.03 -13.10 20.34
C GLU A 532 21.73 -13.00 19.55
N LYS A 533 21.74 -13.60 18.34
CA LYS A 533 20.54 -13.63 17.51
C LYS A 533 19.43 -14.42 18.21
N PRO A 534 18.24 -13.85 18.42
CA PRO A 534 17.15 -14.55 19.08
C PRO A 534 16.68 -15.76 18.27
N ALA A 535 16.16 -16.77 18.95
CA ALA A 535 15.54 -17.91 18.29
C ALA A 535 14.32 -17.45 17.46
N PRO A 536 14.08 -18.07 16.30
CA PRO A 536 12.92 -17.73 15.48
C PRO A 536 11.60 -17.88 16.26
N LYS A 537 10.75 -16.85 16.24
CA LYS A 537 9.41 -16.88 16.87
C LYS A 537 8.49 -17.95 16.24
N VAL A 538 8.72 -18.32 14.97
CA VAL A 538 7.93 -19.30 14.22
C VAL A 538 8.86 -20.25 13.46
N THR A 539 8.65 -21.56 13.62
CA THR A 539 9.53 -22.60 13.06
C THR A 539 8.91 -23.41 11.91
N ARG A 540 7.60 -23.24 11.62
CA ARG A 540 6.90 -23.99 10.57
C ARG A 540 5.82 -23.13 9.91
N GLY A 541 5.38 -23.56 8.71
CA GLY A 541 4.34 -22.89 7.93
C GLY A 541 4.88 -21.69 7.16
N HIS A 542 3.97 -20.92 6.56
CA HIS A 542 4.34 -19.83 5.64
C HIS A 542 5.17 -18.74 6.31
N LEU A 543 4.86 -18.37 7.56
CA LEU A 543 5.64 -17.35 8.29
C LEU A 543 7.09 -17.77 8.53
N ALA A 544 7.36 -19.06 8.76
CA ALA A 544 8.73 -19.56 8.90
C ALA A 544 9.49 -19.50 7.57
N LEU A 545 8.82 -19.78 6.44
CA LEU A 545 9.39 -19.61 5.11
C LEU A 545 9.69 -18.14 4.84
N TYR A 546 8.71 -17.27 5.05
CA TYR A 546 8.84 -15.82 4.86
C TYR A 546 9.99 -15.25 5.68
N SER A 547 10.08 -15.57 6.98
CA SER A 547 11.14 -15.05 7.85
C SER A 547 12.56 -15.43 7.41
N ARG A 548 12.72 -16.54 6.70
CA ARG A 548 14.03 -16.98 6.18
C ARG A 548 14.44 -16.24 4.92
N LEU A 549 13.48 -15.95 4.04
CA LEU A 549 13.73 -15.48 2.67
C LEU A 549 13.42 -13.99 2.49
N ALA A 550 12.70 -13.36 3.42
CA ALA A 550 12.36 -11.95 3.30
C ALA A 550 13.60 -11.05 3.32
N SER A 551 13.65 -10.10 2.42
CA SER A 551 14.65 -9.03 2.44
C SER A 551 14.33 -7.99 3.52
N SER A 552 15.23 -7.01 3.74
CA SER A 552 14.97 -5.92 4.67
C SER A 552 13.80 -5.04 4.21
N ALA A 553 13.20 -4.29 5.14
CA ALA A 553 12.15 -3.31 4.84
C ALA A 553 12.60 -2.25 3.82
N ALA A 554 13.87 -1.82 3.89
CA ALA A 554 14.48 -0.89 2.92
C ALA A 554 14.49 -1.43 1.48
N LYS A 555 14.51 -2.76 1.33
CA LYS A 555 14.48 -3.46 0.03
C LYS A 555 13.10 -4.00 -0.32
N GLY A 556 12.04 -3.51 0.36
CA GLY A 556 10.66 -3.88 0.09
C GLY A 556 10.15 -5.11 0.83
N ALA A 557 10.93 -5.74 1.70
CA ALA A 557 10.57 -6.96 2.44
C ALA A 557 10.05 -8.08 1.50
N VAL A 558 10.70 -8.23 0.34
CA VAL A 558 10.34 -9.22 -0.69
C VAL A 558 11.00 -10.57 -0.41
N VAL A 559 10.32 -11.65 -0.80
CA VAL A 559 10.89 -13.00 -0.78
C VAL A 559 11.74 -13.20 -2.03
N ARG A 560 13.03 -13.49 -1.84
CA ARG A 560 13.96 -13.81 -2.93
C ARG A 560 14.77 -15.05 -2.59
N ALA A 561 14.95 -15.92 -3.58
CA ALA A 561 16.04 -16.89 -3.52
C ALA A 561 17.35 -16.10 -3.69
N GLU A 562 18.30 -16.27 -2.77
CA GLU A 562 19.63 -15.69 -2.86
C GLU A 562 20.41 -16.31 -4.02
#